data_67f2e2da6583355cb2644b04182e8b50
#
_entry.id   67f2e2da6583355cb2644b04182e8b50
#
_cell.length_a   1.000
_cell.length_b   1.000
_cell.length_c   1.000
_cell.angle_alpha   90.00
_cell.angle_beta   90.00
_cell.angle_gamma   90.00
#
_symmetry.space_group_name_H-M   'P 1'
#
loop_
_entity.id
_entity.type
_entity.pdbx_description
1 polymer ?
#
loop_
_entity_poly.entity_id
_entity_poly.type
_entity_poly.pdbx_seq_one_letter_code
_entity_poly.pdbx_strand_id
1 'polypeptide(L)'
;MADEYKRLNPAELNAWACVTGKPVSKGGIAGRTEATGRGVEYALRAFFDHPHDVAKTGLTPGLKGKRVIVQGLGNVGYHAALFLSTEDGALITHVLERDGAVVDEAGIDIAALRAHISAHGGATGFPGHVKSGMEMLEADGDILIPAAMELVITEDNAPNIKTPLIIEAANGPVSAAADAILRERGVVIIPDLYANAGGVTVSYFEWIKNLSRIRFGRLQRRAEEARFNALIDGIESMLGKEFPHDVAARAVEGGTEIDLVRSGLEDTMRTSYEVISKVWNDEDMATDLRTAAMMVAVRRIAQSYQTLGI
;
A
#
# COMPACT_ATOMS: atom_id res chain seq x y z
N MET A 1 -11.62 15.24 -18.90
CA MET A 1 -11.69 14.02 -19.75
C MET A 1 -13.05 13.33 -19.66
N ALA A 2 -13.49 12.74 -18.54
CA ALA A 2 -14.75 11.99 -18.45
C ALA A 2 -16.00 12.79 -18.89
N ASP A 3 -16.13 14.04 -18.42
CA ASP A 3 -17.26 14.92 -18.81
C ASP A 3 -17.28 15.18 -20.34
N GLU A 4 -16.11 15.38 -20.94
CA GLU A 4 -15.99 15.62 -22.37
C GLU A 4 -16.25 14.36 -23.19
N TYR A 5 -15.73 13.22 -22.76
CA TYR A 5 -16.01 11.93 -23.39
C TYR A 5 -17.52 11.65 -23.41
N LYS A 6 -18.20 11.84 -22.27
CA LYS A 6 -19.65 11.68 -22.16
C LYS A 6 -20.42 12.64 -23.07
N ARG A 7 -19.96 13.91 -23.19
CA ARG A 7 -20.56 14.90 -24.08
C ARG A 7 -20.47 14.49 -25.54
N LEU A 8 -19.32 13.92 -25.95
CA LEU A 8 -19.10 13.46 -27.32
C LEU A 8 -19.79 12.12 -27.62
N ASN A 9 -20.03 11.31 -26.61
CA ASN A 9 -20.62 9.99 -26.74
C ASN A 9 -21.89 9.85 -25.85
N PRO A 10 -22.97 10.61 -26.12
CA PRO A 10 -24.13 10.66 -25.23
C PRO A 10 -24.92 9.34 -25.13
N ALA A 11 -24.80 8.48 -26.14
CA ALA A 11 -25.44 7.15 -26.18
C ALA A 11 -24.61 6.09 -25.43
N GLU A 12 -23.37 6.37 -25.09
CA GLU A 12 -22.48 5.44 -24.40
C GLU A 12 -22.90 5.28 -22.93
N LEU A 13 -23.44 4.13 -22.61
CA LEU A 13 -23.92 3.85 -21.25
C LEU A 13 -22.79 3.76 -20.23
N ASN A 14 -21.58 3.38 -20.65
CA ASN A 14 -20.40 3.19 -19.80
C ASN A 14 -19.40 4.35 -19.88
N ALA A 15 -19.84 5.52 -20.37
CA ALA A 15 -18.98 6.68 -20.58
C ALA A 15 -18.16 7.10 -19.35
N TRP A 16 -18.67 6.86 -18.14
CA TRP A 16 -17.93 7.11 -16.89
C TRP A 16 -16.76 6.15 -16.63
N ALA A 17 -16.75 4.98 -17.27
CA ALA A 17 -15.69 3.99 -17.14
C ALA A 17 -14.47 4.27 -18.04
N CYS A 18 -14.52 5.31 -18.88
CA CYS A 18 -13.43 5.65 -19.82
C CYS A 18 -12.12 6.06 -19.13
N VAL A 19 -12.18 6.53 -17.89
CA VAL A 19 -11.00 6.92 -17.08
C VAL A 19 -11.23 6.63 -15.60
N THR A 20 -10.16 6.43 -14.85
CA THR A 20 -10.17 6.28 -13.38
C THR A 20 -9.47 7.46 -12.69
N GLY A 21 -9.59 7.56 -11.36
CA GLY A 21 -9.07 8.68 -10.58
C GLY A 21 -9.98 9.91 -10.59
N LYS A 22 -11.27 9.71 -10.85
CA LYS A 22 -12.29 10.77 -10.81
C LYS A 22 -12.60 11.20 -9.36
N PRO A 23 -13.04 12.45 -9.14
CA PRO A 23 -13.66 12.82 -7.86
C PRO A 23 -14.83 11.88 -7.53
N VAL A 24 -15.02 11.56 -6.23
CA VAL A 24 -16.12 10.68 -5.79
C VAL A 24 -17.48 11.19 -6.25
N SER A 25 -17.69 12.52 -6.23
CA SER A 25 -18.91 13.16 -6.73
C SER A 25 -19.17 12.97 -8.24
N LYS A 26 -18.14 12.57 -8.99
CA LYS A 26 -18.19 12.33 -10.44
C LYS A 26 -17.94 10.85 -10.81
N GLY A 27 -18.35 9.92 -9.97
CA GLY A 27 -18.21 8.50 -10.20
C GLY A 27 -16.87 7.90 -9.84
N GLY A 28 -16.01 8.63 -9.13
CA GLY A 28 -14.80 8.11 -8.51
C GLY A 28 -15.10 7.18 -7.34
N ILE A 29 -14.07 6.57 -6.77
CA ILE A 29 -14.16 5.64 -5.65
C ILE A 29 -13.49 6.22 -4.42
N ALA A 30 -14.06 5.99 -3.23
CA ALA A 30 -13.43 6.35 -1.96
C ALA A 30 -12.12 5.54 -1.77
N GLY A 31 -11.13 6.12 -1.08
CA GLY A 31 -9.85 5.45 -0.81
C GLY A 31 -8.83 5.49 -1.95
N ARG A 32 -9.17 5.99 -3.17
CA ARG A 32 -8.24 6.02 -4.31
C ARG A 32 -6.97 6.84 -4.01
N THR A 33 -7.09 7.93 -3.27
CA THR A 33 -5.96 8.81 -2.95
C THR A 33 -4.92 8.10 -2.08
N GLU A 34 -5.35 7.32 -1.10
CA GLU A 34 -4.47 6.59 -0.18
C GLU A 34 -4.02 5.23 -0.72
N ALA A 35 -4.67 4.71 -1.76
CA ALA A 35 -4.61 3.31 -2.19
C ALA A 35 -3.19 2.78 -2.43
N THR A 36 -2.29 3.58 -3.02
CA THR A 36 -0.92 3.12 -3.27
C THR A 36 -0.14 3.01 -1.97
N GLY A 37 -0.19 4.02 -1.12
CA GLY A 37 0.48 3.98 0.19
C GLY A 37 -0.10 2.92 1.12
N ARG A 38 -1.42 2.74 1.10
CA ARG A 38 -2.12 1.65 1.82
C ARG A 38 -1.69 0.28 1.29
N GLY A 39 -1.53 0.14 -0.03
CA GLY A 39 -1.02 -1.09 -0.64
C GLY A 39 0.42 -1.42 -0.20
N VAL A 40 1.28 -0.41 -0.06
CA VAL A 40 2.65 -0.58 0.47
C VAL A 40 2.62 -1.10 1.91
N GLU A 41 1.76 -0.54 2.75
CA GLU A 41 1.57 -1.01 4.13
C GLU A 41 1.06 -2.47 4.15
N TYR A 42 0.04 -2.80 3.37
CA TYR A 42 -0.47 -4.18 3.29
C TYR A 42 0.56 -5.16 2.73
N ALA A 43 1.40 -4.73 1.79
CA ALA A 43 2.50 -5.55 1.29
C ALA A 43 3.53 -5.87 2.39
N LEU A 44 3.86 -4.88 3.23
CA LEU A 44 4.74 -5.11 4.39
C LEU A 44 4.08 -6.01 5.42
N ARG A 45 2.81 -5.81 5.77
CA ARG A 45 2.07 -6.72 6.66
C ARG A 45 2.12 -8.15 6.13
N ALA A 46 1.79 -8.35 4.86
CA ALA A 46 1.82 -9.67 4.23
C ALA A 46 3.23 -10.30 4.29
N PHE A 47 4.30 -9.52 4.04
CA PHE A 47 5.67 -9.99 4.20
C PHE A 47 5.96 -10.42 5.64
N PHE A 48 5.62 -9.58 6.63
CA PHE A 48 5.90 -9.86 8.04
C PHE A 48 5.03 -10.98 8.64
N ASP A 49 3.92 -11.33 7.99
CA ASP A 49 3.08 -12.50 8.34
C ASP A 49 3.69 -13.85 7.85
N HIS A 50 4.82 -13.79 7.11
CA HIS A 50 5.56 -14.97 6.63
C HIS A 50 6.92 -15.08 7.35
N PRO A 51 7.02 -15.77 8.49
CA PRO A 51 8.25 -15.83 9.31
C PRO A 51 9.48 -16.34 8.56
N HIS A 52 9.29 -17.26 7.61
CA HIS A 52 10.36 -17.80 6.78
C HIS A 52 10.97 -16.72 5.87
N ASP A 53 10.15 -15.83 5.31
CA ASP A 53 10.60 -14.74 4.45
C ASP A 53 11.29 -13.65 5.29
N VAL A 54 10.70 -13.31 6.44
CA VAL A 54 11.28 -12.35 7.40
C VAL A 54 12.66 -12.80 7.86
N ALA A 55 12.85 -14.10 8.14
CA ALA A 55 14.12 -14.65 8.58
C ALA A 55 15.27 -14.40 7.58
N LYS A 56 14.98 -14.27 6.27
CA LYS A 56 15.98 -13.97 5.24
C LYS A 56 16.58 -12.55 5.37
N THR A 57 15.86 -11.64 6.05
CA THR A 57 16.34 -10.26 6.32
C THR A 57 17.11 -10.14 7.63
N GLY A 58 17.07 -11.15 8.49
CA GLY A 58 17.58 -11.07 9.86
C GLY A 58 16.71 -10.24 10.81
N LEU A 59 15.58 -9.72 10.36
CA LEU A 59 14.63 -8.95 11.19
C LEU A 59 13.78 -9.87 12.06
N THR A 60 13.28 -9.33 13.16
CA THR A 60 12.27 -10.00 13.99
C THR A 60 10.88 -9.87 13.38
N PRO A 61 9.95 -10.81 13.59
CA PRO A 61 8.56 -10.71 13.13
C PRO A 61 7.84 -9.45 13.64
N GLY A 62 6.91 -8.96 12.83
CA GLY A 62 6.06 -7.80 13.14
C GLY A 62 6.68 -6.44 12.82
N LEU A 63 5.82 -5.47 12.57
CA LEU A 63 6.20 -4.10 12.18
C LEU A 63 6.43 -3.16 13.36
N LYS A 64 5.86 -3.46 14.52
CA LYS A 64 5.96 -2.61 15.71
C LYS A 64 7.41 -2.36 16.12
N GLY A 65 7.77 -1.08 16.21
CA GLY A 65 9.11 -0.62 16.60
C GLY A 65 10.16 -0.74 15.49
N LYS A 66 9.83 -1.20 14.29
CA LYS A 66 10.76 -1.19 13.14
C LYS A 66 11.08 0.25 12.74
N ARG A 67 12.36 0.53 12.52
CA ARG A 67 12.86 1.83 12.07
C ARG A 67 12.74 1.92 10.56
N VAL A 68 11.97 2.87 10.08
CA VAL A 68 11.63 3.03 8.67
C VAL A 68 12.18 4.33 8.12
N ILE A 69 12.84 4.24 6.97
CA ILE A 69 13.35 5.36 6.18
C ILE A 69 12.42 5.53 4.98
N VAL A 70 11.87 6.72 4.78
CA VAL A 70 10.95 7.01 3.66
C VAL A 70 11.56 8.10 2.78
N GLN A 71 11.74 7.81 1.49
CA GLN A 71 12.16 8.81 0.52
C GLN A 71 10.93 9.37 -0.19
N GLY A 72 10.66 10.65 0.07
CA GLY A 72 9.54 11.40 -0.50
C GLY A 72 8.25 11.27 0.32
N LEU A 73 7.73 12.40 0.79
CA LEU A 73 6.44 12.50 1.50
C LEU A 73 5.32 13.01 0.57
N GLY A 74 5.35 12.58 -0.69
CA GLY A 74 4.28 12.77 -1.66
C GLY A 74 3.04 11.96 -1.29
N ASN A 75 2.16 11.71 -2.25
CA ASN A 75 0.93 10.95 -1.98
C ASN A 75 1.20 9.54 -1.45
N VAL A 76 2.15 8.83 -2.05
CA VAL A 76 2.45 7.42 -1.70
C VAL A 76 3.18 7.35 -0.37
N GLY A 77 4.33 8.05 -0.25
CA GLY A 77 5.15 7.99 0.95
C GLY A 77 4.44 8.52 2.19
N TYR A 78 3.63 9.58 2.05
CA TYR A 78 2.81 10.10 3.16
C TYR A 78 1.85 9.05 3.71
N HIS A 79 1.05 8.43 2.85
CA HIS A 79 0.06 7.45 3.31
C HIS A 79 0.72 6.17 3.84
N ALA A 80 1.79 5.68 3.20
CA ALA A 80 2.55 4.53 3.71
C ALA A 80 3.13 4.83 5.10
N ALA A 81 3.84 5.96 5.26
CA ALA A 81 4.42 6.35 6.54
C ALA A 81 3.37 6.57 7.64
N LEU A 82 2.24 7.23 7.28
CA LEU A 82 1.15 7.50 8.22
C LEU A 82 0.55 6.19 8.76
N PHE A 83 0.21 5.26 7.89
CA PHE A 83 -0.44 4.01 8.30
C PHE A 83 0.53 3.11 9.07
N LEU A 84 1.76 2.94 8.59
CA LEU A 84 2.78 2.17 9.30
C LEU A 84 3.04 2.70 10.71
N SER A 85 3.05 4.03 10.91
CA SER A 85 3.27 4.61 12.23
C SER A 85 2.03 4.52 13.12
N THR A 86 0.82 4.80 12.59
CA THR A 86 -0.40 4.92 13.40
C THR A 86 -1.12 3.60 13.63
N GLU A 87 -1.04 2.67 12.67
CA GLU A 87 -1.76 1.39 12.73
C GLU A 87 -0.84 0.23 13.13
N ASP A 88 0.42 0.20 12.63
CA ASP A 88 1.38 -0.89 12.87
C ASP A 88 2.39 -0.58 13.97
N GLY A 89 2.48 0.68 14.41
CA GLY A 89 3.43 1.10 15.45
C GLY A 89 4.89 1.06 15.02
N ALA A 90 5.17 1.16 13.71
CA ALA A 90 6.51 1.35 13.19
C ALA A 90 7.01 2.77 13.50
N LEU A 91 8.32 2.95 13.61
CA LEU A 91 8.96 4.24 13.85
C LEU A 91 9.48 4.78 12.52
N ILE A 92 8.88 5.86 12.02
CA ILE A 92 9.41 6.54 10.84
C ILE A 92 10.54 7.46 11.31
N THR A 93 11.78 6.99 11.20
CA THR A 93 12.94 7.69 11.75
C THR A 93 13.55 8.70 10.78
N HIS A 94 13.38 8.49 9.48
CA HIS A 94 13.92 9.37 8.45
C HIS A 94 12.86 9.62 7.36
N VAL A 95 12.69 10.88 6.99
CA VAL A 95 11.92 11.29 5.82
C VAL A 95 12.79 12.17 4.94
N LEU A 96 13.06 11.73 3.71
CA LEU A 96 13.90 12.43 2.75
C LEU A 96 13.03 13.22 1.79
N GLU A 97 13.30 14.53 1.69
CA GLU A 97 12.65 15.46 0.77
C GLU A 97 13.69 16.19 -0.08
N ARG A 98 13.24 16.97 -1.06
CA ARG A 98 14.11 17.68 -2.02
C ARG A 98 15.03 18.71 -1.35
N ASP A 99 14.61 19.25 -0.23
CA ASP A 99 15.31 20.31 0.51
C ASP A 99 16.06 19.80 1.75
N GLY A 100 16.18 18.48 1.90
CA GLY A 100 16.91 17.83 2.98
C GLY A 100 16.17 16.63 3.54
N ALA A 101 16.50 16.23 4.75
CA ALA A 101 15.80 15.15 5.44
C ALA A 101 15.34 15.61 6.82
N VAL A 102 14.27 14.97 7.32
CA VAL A 102 13.87 15.08 8.73
C VAL A 102 14.29 13.79 9.43
N VAL A 103 14.95 13.90 10.55
CA VAL A 103 15.48 12.77 11.33
C VAL A 103 14.98 12.86 12.76
N ASP A 104 14.37 11.78 13.25
CA ASP A 104 13.98 11.59 14.64
C ASP A 104 13.95 10.09 14.98
N GLU A 105 14.90 9.64 15.81
CA GLU A 105 14.98 8.22 16.22
C GLU A 105 13.78 7.78 17.09
N ALA A 106 13.06 8.71 17.70
CA ALA A 106 11.86 8.42 18.48
C ALA A 106 10.62 8.27 17.60
N GLY A 107 10.71 8.63 16.33
CA GLY A 107 9.63 8.57 15.35
C GLY A 107 9.03 9.94 15.03
N ILE A 108 9.05 10.30 13.76
CA ILE A 108 8.55 11.56 13.20
C ILE A 108 7.02 11.55 13.22
N ASP A 109 6.40 12.65 13.69
CA ASP A 109 4.96 12.89 13.49
C ASP A 109 4.70 13.21 12.00
N ILE A 110 4.25 12.19 11.27
CA ILE A 110 4.03 12.26 9.82
C ILE A 110 2.92 13.23 9.45
N ALA A 111 1.87 13.33 10.26
CA ALA A 111 0.77 14.26 10.00
C ALA A 111 1.23 15.72 10.19
N ALA A 112 1.97 16.00 11.25
CA ALA A 112 2.56 17.33 11.50
C ALA A 112 3.58 17.71 10.42
N LEU A 113 4.47 16.79 10.01
CA LEU A 113 5.43 17.04 8.93
C LEU A 113 4.73 17.33 7.60
N ARG A 114 3.68 16.56 7.26
CA ARG A 114 2.89 16.81 6.03
C ARG A 114 2.20 18.16 6.04
N ALA A 115 1.65 18.57 7.18
CA ALA A 115 1.03 19.88 7.34
C ALA A 115 2.08 21.00 7.17
N HIS A 116 3.27 20.82 7.76
CA HIS A 116 4.38 21.77 7.62
C HIS A 116 4.82 21.90 6.14
N ILE A 117 5.07 20.80 5.45
CA ILE A 117 5.45 20.79 4.02
C ILE A 117 4.39 21.49 3.17
N SER A 118 3.10 21.25 3.45
CA SER A 118 2.00 21.88 2.72
C SER A 118 1.94 23.39 2.93
N ALA A 119 2.30 23.87 4.12
CA ALA A 119 2.27 25.30 4.46
C ALA A 119 3.52 26.06 3.98
N HIS A 120 4.70 25.41 3.96
CA HIS A 120 5.98 26.06 3.72
C HIS A 120 6.64 25.66 2.39
N GLY A 121 6.11 24.64 1.69
CA GLY A 121 6.63 24.15 0.41
C GLY A 121 7.82 23.20 0.50
N GLY A 122 8.26 22.83 1.70
CA GLY A 122 9.38 21.92 1.97
C GLY A 122 9.47 21.53 3.44
N ALA A 123 10.46 20.69 3.77
CA ALA A 123 10.71 20.20 5.13
C ALA A 123 11.57 21.17 5.95
N THR A 124 12.20 22.14 5.30
CA THR A 124 13.06 23.13 5.97
C THR A 124 12.32 23.86 7.09
N GLY A 125 12.95 23.90 8.29
CA GLY A 125 12.37 24.52 9.48
C GLY A 125 11.51 23.58 10.33
N PHE A 126 11.24 22.36 9.91
CA PHE A 126 10.63 21.36 10.77
C PHE A 126 11.65 20.82 11.79
N PRO A 127 11.23 20.47 13.03
CA PRO A 127 12.13 19.86 14.02
C PRO A 127 12.83 18.61 13.44
N GLY A 128 14.13 18.49 13.68
CA GLY A 128 14.94 17.39 13.14
C GLY A 128 15.37 17.56 11.67
N HIS A 129 15.04 18.69 11.02
CA HIS A 129 15.48 18.92 9.64
C HIS A 129 17.00 19.05 9.54
N VAL A 130 17.61 18.32 8.59
CA VAL A 130 19.00 18.37 8.19
C VAL A 130 19.10 18.64 6.68
N LYS A 131 20.13 19.40 6.27
CA LYS A 131 20.29 19.76 4.84
C LYS A 131 20.73 18.58 3.95
N SER A 132 21.36 17.56 4.55
CA SER A 132 21.73 16.31 3.85
C SER A 132 20.46 15.50 3.57
N GLY A 133 20.21 15.21 2.30
CA GLY A 133 19.00 14.50 1.87
C GLY A 133 19.30 13.09 1.39
N MET A 134 19.86 12.96 0.21
CA MET A 134 20.01 11.65 -0.46
C MET A 134 20.96 10.69 0.29
N GLU A 135 21.97 11.21 1.00
CA GLU A 135 22.86 10.42 1.85
C GLU A 135 22.12 9.67 2.96
N MET A 136 20.92 10.14 3.35
CA MET A 136 20.10 9.45 4.34
C MET A 136 19.41 8.17 3.82
N LEU A 137 19.48 7.88 2.52
CA LEU A 137 19.15 6.54 2.00
C LEU A 137 20.07 5.46 2.60
N GLU A 138 21.30 5.84 2.96
CA GLU A 138 22.32 4.97 3.54
C GLU A 138 22.29 4.95 5.09
N ALA A 139 21.29 5.62 5.70
CA ALA A 139 21.13 5.64 7.15
C ALA A 139 20.85 4.23 7.71
N ASP A 140 21.09 4.05 9.00
CA ASP A 140 20.78 2.82 9.69
C ASP A 140 19.27 2.72 9.94
N GLY A 141 18.68 1.59 9.57
CA GLY A 141 17.24 1.34 9.68
C GLY A 141 16.90 -0.10 9.34
N ASP A 142 15.66 -0.48 9.57
CA ASP A 142 15.17 -1.83 9.30
C ASP A 142 14.53 -1.93 7.90
N ILE A 143 13.85 -0.86 7.47
CA ILE A 143 13.09 -0.84 6.22
C ILE A 143 13.35 0.48 5.46
N LEU A 144 13.63 0.39 4.17
CA LEU A 144 13.76 1.55 3.28
C LEU A 144 12.60 1.57 2.28
N ILE A 145 11.90 2.70 2.19
CA ILE A 145 10.75 2.92 1.29
C ILE A 145 11.07 4.05 0.31
N PRO A 146 11.66 3.77 -0.86
CA PRO A 146 11.77 4.74 -1.93
C PRO A 146 10.40 4.98 -2.55
N ALA A 147 9.83 6.20 -2.33
CA ALA A 147 8.46 6.55 -2.73
C ALA A 147 8.37 7.82 -3.58
N ALA A 148 9.48 8.33 -4.12
CA ALA A 148 9.50 9.58 -4.86
C ALA A 148 9.87 9.41 -6.33
N MET A 149 11.04 8.88 -6.63
CA MET A 149 11.63 8.90 -7.97
C MET A 149 12.17 7.53 -8.38
N GLU A 150 12.28 7.33 -9.68
CA GLU A 150 13.01 6.23 -10.28
C GLU A 150 14.53 6.38 -10.08
N LEU A 151 15.26 5.26 -10.12
CA LEU A 151 16.72 5.20 -10.13
C LEU A 151 17.41 6.01 -9.00
N VAL A 152 16.83 5.98 -7.79
CA VAL A 152 17.44 6.62 -6.61
C VAL A 152 18.45 5.73 -5.91
N ILE A 153 18.35 4.41 -6.13
CA ILE A 153 19.33 3.43 -5.67
C ILE A 153 20.04 2.88 -6.90
N THR A 154 21.30 3.23 -7.03
CA THR A 154 22.18 2.89 -8.15
C THR A 154 23.40 2.13 -7.65
N GLU A 155 24.27 1.69 -8.59
CA GLU A 155 25.53 1.06 -8.25
C GLU A 155 26.46 1.92 -7.37
N ASP A 156 26.26 3.25 -7.37
CA ASP A 156 27.10 4.17 -6.59
C ASP A 156 26.76 4.12 -5.09
N ASN A 157 25.49 3.98 -4.72
CA ASN A 157 25.03 4.01 -3.33
C ASN A 157 24.57 2.64 -2.78
N ALA A 158 24.22 1.68 -3.65
CA ALA A 158 23.81 0.33 -3.24
C ALA A 158 24.82 -0.37 -2.29
N PRO A 159 26.15 -0.22 -2.47
CA PRO A 159 27.12 -0.78 -1.53
C PRO A 159 26.99 -0.25 -0.09
N ASN A 160 26.45 0.94 0.09
CA ASN A 160 26.37 1.63 1.37
C ASN A 160 25.00 1.49 2.07
N ILE A 161 23.97 1.01 1.37
CA ILE A 161 22.62 0.78 1.95
C ILE A 161 22.75 -0.18 3.14
N LYS A 162 22.24 0.22 4.29
CA LYS A 162 22.34 -0.55 5.54
C LYS A 162 21.07 -1.31 5.88
N THR A 163 19.94 -0.88 5.34
CA THR A 163 18.65 -1.53 5.60
C THR A 163 18.59 -2.91 4.97
N PRO A 164 18.20 -3.95 5.72
CA PRO A 164 18.10 -5.31 5.19
C PRO A 164 16.85 -5.57 4.34
N LEU A 165 15.88 -4.65 4.38
CA LEU A 165 14.63 -4.74 3.62
C LEU A 165 14.35 -3.44 2.88
N ILE A 166 14.11 -3.54 1.57
CA ILE A 166 13.65 -2.43 0.72
C ILE A 166 12.26 -2.78 0.20
N ILE A 167 11.32 -1.81 0.22
CA ILE A 167 10.04 -1.95 -0.45
C ILE A 167 9.86 -0.80 -1.46
N GLU A 168 9.75 -1.16 -2.72
CA GLU A 168 9.69 -0.20 -3.83
C GLU A 168 8.29 0.41 -3.98
N ALA A 169 8.08 1.56 -3.38
CA ALA A 169 6.82 2.29 -3.49
C ALA A 169 6.75 3.17 -4.76
N ALA A 170 7.87 3.66 -5.25
CA ALA A 170 8.00 4.28 -6.56
C ALA A 170 8.17 3.21 -7.67
N ASN A 171 8.04 3.62 -8.93
CA ASN A 171 8.34 2.73 -10.06
C ASN A 171 9.84 2.73 -10.36
N GLY A 172 10.46 1.55 -10.40
CA GLY A 172 11.86 1.37 -10.75
C GLY A 172 12.85 2.21 -9.91
N PRO A 173 12.72 2.29 -8.58
CA PRO A 173 13.61 3.10 -7.77
C PRO A 173 15.01 2.49 -7.64
N VAL A 174 15.15 1.18 -7.85
CA VAL A 174 16.40 0.44 -7.79
C VAL A 174 16.84 0.10 -9.22
N SER A 175 18.08 0.47 -9.61
CA SER A 175 18.65 0.10 -10.89
C SER A 175 18.95 -1.41 -10.96
N ALA A 176 19.00 -1.99 -12.16
CA ALA A 176 19.33 -3.40 -12.32
C ALA A 176 20.72 -3.77 -11.77
N ALA A 177 21.70 -2.87 -11.88
CA ALA A 177 23.03 -3.06 -11.33
C ALA A 177 23.00 -3.00 -9.79
N ALA A 178 22.25 -2.04 -9.21
CA ALA A 178 22.06 -1.95 -7.77
C ALA A 178 21.33 -3.17 -7.19
N ASP A 179 20.31 -3.68 -7.89
CA ASP A 179 19.57 -4.89 -7.49
C ASP A 179 20.52 -6.09 -7.33
N ALA A 180 21.43 -6.29 -8.27
CA ALA A 180 22.43 -7.36 -8.19
C ALA A 180 23.34 -7.20 -6.96
N ILE A 181 23.86 -5.99 -6.72
CA ILE A 181 24.72 -5.68 -5.55
C ILE A 181 23.96 -5.92 -4.24
N LEU A 182 22.73 -5.44 -4.14
CA LEU A 182 21.91 -5.58 -2.94
C LEU A 182 21.59 -7.05 -2.63
N ARG A 183 21.26 -7.84 -3.66
CA ARG A 183 21.02 -9.30 -3.50
C ARG A 183 22.28 -10.04 -3.04
N GLU A 184 23.45 -9.75 -3.60
CA GLU A 184 24.72 -10.35 -3.15
C GLU A 184 25.01 -10.03 -1.67
N ARG A 185 24.54 -8.86 -1.19
CA ARG A 185 24.65 -8.44 0.21
C ARG A 185 23.56 -9.02 1.11
N GLY A 186 22.62 -9.78 0.57
CA GLY A 186 21.51 -10.39 1.33
C GLY A 186 20.36 -9.42 1.63
N VAL A 187 20.29 -8.25 0.97
CA VAL A 187 19.16 -7.32 1.11
C VAL A 187 17.96 -7.88 0.36
N VAL A 188 16.81 -7.96 1.03
CA VAL A 188 15.55 -8.38 0.42
C VAL A 188 14.84 -7.16 -0.18
N ILE A 189 14.37 -7.29 -1.43
CA ILE A 189 13.62 -6.25 -2.12
C ILE A 189 12.21 -6.74 -2.41
N ILE A 190 11.20 -6.09 -1.82
CA ILE A 190 9.80 -6.26 -2.22
C ILE A 190 9.58 -5.37 -3.45
N PRO A 191 9.35 -5.96 -4.64
CA PRO A 191 9.43 -5.22 -5.90
C PRO A 191 8.21 -4.33 -6.14
N ASP A 192 8.40 -3.26 -6.91
CA ASP A 192 7.40 -2.28 -7.29
C ASP A 192 6.18 -2.88 -7.98
N LEU A 193 6.37 -3.86 -8.87
CA LEU A 193 5.28 -4.53 -9.58
C LEU A 193 4.24 -5.18 -8.64
N TYR A 194 4.61 -5.43 -7.38
CA TYR A 194 3.71 -5.88 -6.33
C TYR A 194 3.43 -4.75 -5.31
N ALA A 195 4.46 -4.12 -4.77
CA ALA A 195 4.37 -3.20 -3.64
C ALA A 195 3.45 -1.99 -3.92
N ASN A 196 3.55 -1.37 -5.08
CA ASN A 196 2.75 -0.20 -5.44
C ASN A 196 1.46 -0.52 -6.22
N ALA A 197 1.13 -1.79 -6.38
CA ALA A 197 -0.05 -2.25 -7.11
C ALA A 197 -1.40 -1.79 -6.50
N GLY A 198 -1.41 -1.33 -5.23
CA GLY A 198 -2.62 -0.86 -4.57
C GLY A 198 -3.35 0.24 -5.35
N GLY A 199 -2.60 1.15 -5.96
CA GLY A 199 -3.16 2.22 -6.76
C GLY A 199 -3.94 1.73 -7.99
N VAL A 200 -3.39 0.78 -8.73
CA VAL A 200 -4.06 0.20 -9.91
C VAL A 200 -5.19 -0.73 -9.52
N THR A 201 -5.07 -1.45 -8.41
CA THR A 201 -6.13 -2.31 -7.86
C THR A 201 -7.39 -1.50 -7.54
N VAL A 202 -7.25 -0.37 -6.85
CA VAL A 202 -8.41 0.50 -6.54
C VAL A 202 -8.90 1.24 -7.79
N SER A 203 -8.04 1.51 -8.78
CA SER A 203 -8.49 1.99 -10.09
C SER A 203 -9.36 0.96 -10.81
N TYR A 204 -9.02 -0.33 -10.72
CA TYR A 204 -9.85 -1.41 -11.24
C TYR A 204 -11.20 -1.48 -10.51
N PHE A 205 -11.22 -1.32 -9.19
CA PHE A 205 -12.49 -1.26 -8.43
C PHE A 205 -13.36 -0.07 -8.87
N GLU A 206 -12.77 1.09 -9.12
CA GLU A 206 -13.47 2.26 -9.66
C GLU A 206 -14.08 1.95 -11.03
N TRP A 207 -13.32 1.29 -11.90
CA TRP A 207 -13.76 0.90 -13.22
C TRP A 207 -14.97 -0.06 -13.16
N ILE A 208 -14.88 -1.13 -12.35
CA ILE A 208 -15.99 -2.08 -12.13
C ILE A 208 -17.21 -1.38 -11.55
N LYS A 209 -17.03 -0.48 -10.57
CA LYS A 209 -18.12 0.34 -10.01
C LYS A 209 -18.87 1.12 -11.10
N ASN A 210 -18.11 1.71 -12.04
CA ASN A 210 -18.70 2.49 -13.13
C ASN A 210 -19.42 1.61 -14.17
N LEU A 211 -18.91 0.40 -14.44
CA LEU A 211 -19.56 -0.57 -15.32
C LEU A 211 -20.84 -1.13 -14.68
N SER A 212 -20.78 -1.53 -13.42
CA SER A 212 -21.92 -2.13 -12.72
C SER A 212 -23.02 -1.12 -12.40
N ARG A 213 -22.71 0.19 -12.36
CA ARG A 213 -23.64 1.28 -11.99
C ARG A 213 -24.28 1.12 -10.61
N ILE A 214 -23.74 0.25 -9.78
CA ILE A 214 -24.19 -0.01 -8.41
C ILE A 214 -23.15 0.54 -7.45
N ARG A 215 -23.58 1.23 -6.39
CA ARG A 215 -22.69 1.66 -5.31
C ARG A 215 -22.23 0.44 -4.53
N PHE A 216 -20.92 0.31 -4.30
CA PHE A 216 -20.36 -0.74 -3.46
C PHE A 216 -21.07 -0.78 -2.10
N GLY A 217 -21.42 -2.00 -1.65
CA GLY A 217 -22.06 -2.25 -0.36
C GLY A 217 -23.55 -1.97 -0.27
N ARG A 218 -24.17 -1.25 -1.23
CA ARG A 218 -25.58 -0.86 -1.10
C ARG A 218 -26.56 -2.04 -1.01
N LEU A 219 -26.30 -3.12 -1.75
CA LEU A 219 -27.17 -4.31 -1.72
C LEU A 219 -26.92 -5.20 -0.49
N GLN A 220 -25.69 -5.18 0.03
CA GLN A 220 -25.30 -6.00 1.19
C GLN A 220 -25.66 -5.33 2.51
N ARG A 221 -25.61 -4.00 2.58
CA ARG A 221 -25.76 -3.23 3.80
C ARG A 221 -27.05 -3.59 4.59
N ARG A 222 -28.20 -3.66 3.96
CA ARG A 222 -29.45 -4.01 4.63
C ARG A 222 -29.46 -5.46 5.16
N ALA A 223 -28.83 -6.37 4.44
CA ALA A 223 -28.72 -7.76 4.87
C ALA A 223 -27.77 -7.89 6.06
N GLU A 224 -26.69 -7.12 6.08
CA GLU A 224 -25.73 -7.04 7.20
C GLU A 224 -26.37 -6.38 8.41
N GLU A 225 -27.04 -5.24 8.24
CA GLU A 225 -27.83 -4.55 9.27
C GLU A 225 -28.83 -5.52 9.93
N ALA A 226 -29.57 -6.28 9.14
CA ALA A 226 -30.54 -7.25 9.65
C ALA A 226 -29.87 -8.40 10.43
N ARG A 227 -28.70 -8.89 9.97
CA ARG A 227 -27.94 -9.94 10.68
C ARG A 227 -27.39 -9.45 12.00
N PHE A 228 -26.82 -8.26 12.03
CA PHE A 228 -26.29 -7.67 13.26
C PHE A 228 -27.39 -7.37 14.27
N ASN A 229 -28.54 -6.82 13.82
CA ASN A 229 -29.69 -6.61 14.70
C ASN A 229 -30.17 -7.95 15.32
N ALA A 230 -30.32 -8.99 14.50
CA ALA A 230 -30.74 -10.30 15.00
C ALA A 230 -29.72 -10.91 16.00
N LEU A 231 -28.42 -10.65 15.81
CA LEU A 231 -27.38 -11.07 16.76
C LEU A 231 -27.45 -10.29 18.06
N ILE A 232 -27.64 -8.97 18.00
CA ILE A 232 -27.81 -8.11 19.18
C ILE A 232 -29.05 -8.53 19.97
N ASP A 233 -30.20 -8.70 19.30
CA ASP A 233 -31.45 -9.18 19.92
C ASP A 233 -31.24 -10.55 20.62
N GLY A 234 -30.48 -11.46 19.98
CA GLY A 234 -30.14 -12.75 20.57
C GLY A 234 -29.30 -12.61 21.86
N ILE A 235 -28.28 -11.73 21.82
CA ILE A 235 -27.39 -11.48 22.98
C ILE A 235 -28.19 -10.85 24.11
N GLU A 236 -29.04 -9.86 23.82
CA GLU A 236 -29.91 -9.21 24.81
C GLU A 236 -30.86 -10.21 25.48
N SER A 237 -31.47 -11.08 24.67
CA SER A 237 -32.33 -12.16 25.16
C SER A 237 -31.59 -13.14 26.07
N MET A 238 -30.35 -13.49 25.76
CA MET A 238 -29.53 -14.40 26.57
C MET A 238 -29.04 -13.79 27.87
N LEU A 239 -28.69 -12.49 27.84
CA LEU A 239 -28.11 -11.82 28.99
C LEU A 239 -29.17 -11.11 29.90
N GLY A 240 -30.37 -10.92 29.38
CA GLY A 240 -31.44 -10.16 30.06
C GLY A 240 -31.07 -8.68 30.28
N LYS A 241 -30.21 -8.13 29.42
CA LYS A 241 -29.72 -6.73 29.48
C LYS A 241 -29.72 -6.14 28.10
N GLU A 242 -30.07 -4.86 28.01
CA GLU A 242 -29.95 -4.11 26.75
C GLU A 242 -28.49 -3.95 26.35
N PHE A 243 -28.22 -4.05 25.06
CA PHE A 243 -26.92 -3.81 24.47
C PHE A 243 -26.64 -2.29 24.47
N PRO A 244 -25.42 -1.82 24.79
CA PRO A 244 -25.13 -0.39 24.80
C PRO A 244 -25.44 0.22 23.42
N HIS A 245 -26.34 1.22 23.43
CA HIS A 245 -26.92 1.78 22.20
C HIS A 245 -25.87 2.33 21.21
N ASP A 246 -24.78 2.95 21.70
CA ASP A 246 -23.69 3.46 20.88
C ASP A 246 -22.85 2.35 20.25
N VAL A 247 -22.70 1.20 20.93
CA VAL A 247 -22.01 0.01 20.42
C VAL A 247 -22.90 -0.70 19.39
N ALA A 248 -24.20 -0.85 19.69
CA ALA A 248 -25.18 -1.40 18.76
C ALA A 248 -25.24 -0.59 17.47
N ALA A 249 -25.33 0.73 17.55
CA ALA A 249 -25.36 1.61 16.38
C ALA A 249 -24.12 1.43 15.50
N ARG A 250 -22.92 1.40 16.09
CA ARG A 250 -21.67 1.16 15.34
C ARG A 250 -21.60 -0.22 14.72
N ALA A 251 -22.09 -1.26 15.40
CA ALA A 251 -22.09 -2.62 14.90
C ALA A 251 -23.06 -2.79 13.71
N VAL A 252 -24.19 -2.07 13.73
CA VAL A 252 -25.24 -2.14 12.70
C VAL A 252 -24.94 -1.26 11.49
N GLU A 253 -24.12 -0.20 11.62
CA GLU A 253 -23.90 0.81 10.59
C GLU A 253 -23.32 0.23 9.27
N GLY A 254 -22.71 -0.95 9.34
CA GLY A 254 -22.14 -1.66 8.17
C GLY A 254 -20.92 -0.92 7.60
N GLY A 255 -20.16 -1.59 6.76
CA GLY A 255 -18.97 -1.02 6.11
C GLY A 255 -19.31 0.10 5.13
N THR A 256 -18.58 1.22 5.22
CA THR A 256 -18.64 2.29 4.23
C THR A 256 -17.96 1.88 2.92
N GLU A 257 -18.11 2.66 1.85
CA GLU A 257 -17.42 2.37 0.59
C GLU A 257 -15.89 2.25 0.77
N ILE A 258 -15.31 3.11 1.61
CA ILE A 258 -13.86 3.06 1.87
C ILE A 258 -13.44 1.80 2.63
N ASP A 259 -14.26 1.31 3.56
CA ASP A 259 -13.97 0.08 4.30
C ASP A 259 -13.99 -1.14 3.39
N LEU A 260 -14.95 -1.22 2.46
CA LEU A 260 -15.01 -2.27 1.46
C LEU A 260 -13.83 -2.22 0.49
N VAL A 261 -13.42 -1.02 0.08
CA VAL A 261 -12.26 -0.82 -0.79
C VAL A 261 -10.97 -1.23 -0.06
N ARG A 262 -10.79 -0.85 1.20
CA ARG A 262 -9.64 -1.24 2.02
C ARG A 262 -9.59 -2.75 2.21
N SER A 263 -10.71 -3.37 2.57
CA SER A 263 -10.81 -4.83 2.74
C SER A 263 -10.49 -5.57 1.44
N GLY A 264 -11.05 -5.16 0.30
CA GLY A 264 -10.76 -5.77 -0.99
C GLY A 264 -9.31 -5.56 -1.44
N LEU A 265 -8.73 -4.39 -1.12
CA LEU A 265 -7.32 -4.12 -1.39
C LEU A 265 -6.41 -5.01 -0.52
N GLU A 266 -6.67 -5.11 0.77
CA GLU A 266 -5.91 -5.94 1.70
C GLU A 266 -5.92 -7.41 1.27
N ASP A 267 -7.10 -7.95 0.95
CA ASP A 267 -7.24 -9.33 0.47
C ASP A 267 -6.46 -9.57 -0.82
N THR A 268 -6.51 -8.61 -1.76
CA THR A 268 -5.76 -8.68 -3.02
C THR A 268 -4.25 -8.68 -2.78
N MET A 269 -3.76 -7.79 -1.92
CA MET A 269 -2.33 -7.69 -1.60
C MET A 269 -1.85 -8.94 -0.89
N ARG A 270 -2.55 -9.40 0.14
CA ARG A 270 -2.21 -10.60 0.91
C ARG A 270 -2.19 -11.85 0.03
N THR A 271 -3.26 -12.11 -0.72
CA THR A 271 -3.34 -13.28 -1.59
C THR A 271 -2.28 -13.26 -2.69
N SER A 272 -1.95 -12.08 -3.22
CA SER A 272 -0.88 -11.95 -4.20
C SER A 272 0.49 -12.26 -3.59
N TYR A 273 0.75 -11.79 -2.37
CA TYR A 273 2.00 -12.11 -1.67
C TYR A 273 2.14 -13.60 -1.38
N GLU A 274 1.09 -14.26 -0.89
CA GLU A 274 1.09 -15.71 -0.63
C GLU A 274 1.55 -16.51 -1.86
N VAL A 275 1.07 -16.15 -3.05
CA VAL A 275 1.47 -16.81 -4.30
C VAL A 275 2.92 -16.50 -4.66
N ILE A 276 3.36 -15.24 -4.51
CA ILE A 276 4.74 -14.82 -4.80
C ILE A 276 5.71 -15.48 -3.83
N SER A 277 5.43 -15.45 -2.54
CA SER A 277 6.24 -16.07 -1.49
C SER A 277 6.39 -17.58 -1.72
N LYS A 278 5.29 -18.26 -2.09
CA LYS A 278 5.35 -19.67 -2.42
C LYS A 278 6.31 -19.95 -3.59
N VAL A 279 6.23 -19.20 -4.67
CA VAL A 279 7.14 -19.37 -5.82
C VAL A 279 8.58 -19.08 -5.41
N TRP A 280 8.81 -18.02 -4.61
CA TRP A 280 10.15 -17.68 -4.11
C TRP A 280 10.78 -18.78 -3.24
N ASN A 281 9.98 -19.50 -2.47
CA ASN A 281 10.46 -20.51 -1.54
C ASN A 281 10.51 -21.94 -2.13
N ASP A 282 9.65 -22.26 -3.10
CA ASP A 282 9.48 -23.61 -3.62
C ASP A 282 10.21 -23.84 -4.96
N GLU A 283 10.67 -22.79 -5.65
CA GLU A 283 11.22 -22.91 -6.98
C GLU A 283 12.65 -22.36 -7.09
N ASP A 284 13.62 -23.23 -7.42
CA ASP A 284 15.05 -22.90 -7.53
C ASP A 284 15.36 -21.75 -8.49
N MET A 285 14.51 -21.54 -9.51
CA MET A 285 14.67 -20.43 -10.47
C MET A 285 14.28 -19.07 -9.90
N ALA A 286 13.50 -19.04 -8.83
CA ALA A 286 13.03 -17.81 -8.18
C ALA A 286 14.04 -17.35 -7.12
N THR A 287 15.15 -16.78 -7.55
CA THR A 287 16.26 -16.37 -6.67
C THR A 287 15.91 -15.22 -5.73
N ASP A 288 14.85 -14.46 -6.03
CA ASP A 288 14.40 -13.27 -5.30
C ASP A 288 12.90 -13.02 -5.54
N LEU A 289 12.30 -12.10 -4.75
CA LEU A 289 10.88 -11.76 -4.85
C LEU A 289 10.50 -11.10 -6.19
N ARG A 290 11.40 -10.36 -6.83
CA ARG A 290 11.15 -9.76 -8.16
C ARG A 290 11.03 -10.84 -9.21
N THR A 291 11.95 -11.80 -9.23
CA THR A 291 11.91 -12.93 -10.14
C THR A 291 10.64 -13.77 -9.90
N ALA A 292 10.31 -14.07 -8.64
CA ALA A 292 9.09 -14.80 -8.29
C ALA A 292 7.81 -14.07 -8.76
N ALA A 293 7.72 -12.78 -8.52
CA ALA A 293 6.57 -11.97 -8.94
C ALA A 293 6.42 -11.92 -10.46
N MET A 294 7.53 -11.78 -11.20
CA MET A 294 7.53 -11.85 -12.67
C MET A 294 7.11 -13.22 -13.18
N MET A 295 7.59 -14.31 -12.58
CA MET A 295 7.17 -15.67 -12.94
C MET A 295 5.66 -15.87 -12.75
N VAL A 296 5.11 -15.39 -11.61
CA VAL A 296 3.66 -15.43 -11.36
C VAL A 296 2.88 -14.66 -12.43
N ALA A 297 3.32 -13.44 -12.75
CA ALA A 297 2.66 -12.59 -13.74
C ALA A 297 2.67 -13.22 -15.14
N VAL A 298 3.84 -13.69 -15.60
CA VAL A 298 4.01 -14.32 -16.92
C VAL A 298 3.18 -15.60 -17.04
N ARG A 299 3.16 -16.44 -15.98
CA ARG A 299 2.35 -17.67 -15.95
C ARG A 299 0.87 -17.38 -16.06
N ARG A 300 0.35 -16.36 -15.37
CA ARG A 300 -1.06 -15.96 -15.47
C ARG A 300 -1.43 -15.51 -16.88
N ILE A 301 -0.56 -14.71 -17.52
CA ILE A 301 -0.76 -14.27 -18.89
C ILE A 301 -0.74 -15.48 -19.84
N ALA A 302 0.26 -16.34 -19.75
CA ALA A 302 0.39 -17.54 -20.59
C ALA A 302 -0.83 -18.46 -20.46
N GLN A 303 -1.31 -18.69 -19.23
CA GLN A 303 -2.53 -19.48 -18.99
C GLN A 303 -3.76 -18.85 -19.62
N SER A 304 -3.88 -17.51 -19.60
CA SER A 304 -4.99 -16.83 -20.27
C SER A 304 -4.97 -17.04 -21.78
N TYR A 305 -3.80 -16.96 -22.42
CA TYR A 305 -3.65 -17.26 -23.86
C TYR A 305 -4.02 -18.71 -24.18
N GLN A 306 -3.52 -19.66 -23.37
CA GLN A 306 -3.88 -21.08 -23.56
C GLN A 306 -5.38 -21.33 -23.43
N THR A 307 -6.04 -20.68 -22.45
CA THR A 307 -7.50 -20.81 -22.25
C THR A 307 -8.30 -20.24 -23.41
N LEU A 308 -7.80 -19.17 -24.03
CA LEU A 308 -8.41 -18.55 -25.21
C LEU A 308 -8.13 -19.30 -26.52
N GLY A 309 -7.20 -20.28 -26.50
CA GLY A 309 -6.83 -21.06 -27.70
C GLY A 309 -5.96 -20.26 -28.68
N ILE A 310 -5.19 -19.29 -28.20
CA ILE A 310 -4.31 -18.44 -28.99
C ILE A 310 -2.87 -18.85 -28.74
#